data_703511b35626fff7a59205f958a785a4
#
_entry.id   703511b35626fff7a59205f958a785a4
#
_cell.length_a   1.000
_cell.length_b   1.000
_cell.length_c   1.000
_cell.angle_alpha   90.00
_cell.angle_beta   90.00
_cell.angle_gamma   90.00
#
_symmetry.space_group_name_H-M   'P 1'
#
loop_
_entity.id
_entity.type
_entity.pdbx_description
1 polymer ?
#
loop_
_entity_poly.entity_id
_entity_poly.type
_entity_poly.pdbx_seq_one_letter_code
_entity_poly.pdbx_strand_id
1 'polypeptide(L)'
;MNSLYVGIDVSSKNNVAYLMKPDGGKHSSFSVQNNLGGAKLLSERIVSALGSMQLSDVVIGLEATSIYGDSLVYALREDGGLVRFQRKIHVLNPKRVRKFKESYPDLPKNDWVDAFVIADHLRFGRIAKEVYMDDYRYKALQTLTRARFDVIQNLTREKQRFANYLFLKCSGMAQDKDIQNTSATTIALMERFETVDDLANADHEKLIAFVAETGRGRFADPAATAKAVQAAARGSYRLPKTVNDTVNQAMSVSIASMRALKEQVKVLEKAIEQQFEIIPNTLISVPGIGKVYSAGIIAEIGDIHRFDSQASVAKFAGLVWTQHQSGDFEAEHSRMIKSGNRYLRYYLLEAANSVRRCDSEFRRYYDLKFKEVNKYQHKRALALTARKLVRLVFRLLKDNRLYIPPEG
;
A
#
# COMPACT_ATOMS: atom_id res chain seq x y z
N MET A 1 -12.00 -15.13 -32.59
CA MET A 1 -12.42 -13.78 -32.14
C MET A 1 -11.91 -12.80 -33.16
N ASN A 2 -12.78 -11.98 -33.70
CA ASN A 2 -12.44 -11.07 -34.82
C ASN A 2 -12.23 -9.65 -34.28
N SER A 3 -11.20 -9.47 -33.43
CA SER A 3 -10.93 -8.21 -32.73
C SER A 3 -9.60 -7.60 -33.17
N LEU A 4 -9.53 -6.27 -33.18
CA LEU A 4 -8.28 -5.54 -33.25
C LEU A 4 -7.62 -5.55 -31.87
N TYR A 5 -6.35 -5.91 -31.80
CA TYR A 5 -5.58 -5.89 -30.55
C TYR A 5 -4.62 -4.70 -30.57
N VAL A 6 -4.72 -3.85 -29.54
CA VAL A 6 -3.90 -2.65 -29.42
C VAL A 6 -3.06 -2.74 -28.16
N GLY A 7 -1.77 -2.91 -28.31
CA GLY A 7 -0.80 -2.83 -27.21
C GLY A 7 -0.20 -1.44 -27.13
N ILE A 8 -0.16 -0.87 -25.93
CA ILE A 8 0.38 0.48 -25.70
C ILE A 8 1.45 0.40 -24.63
N ASP A 9 2.67 0.75 -25.00
CA ASP A 9 3.73 1.04 -24.03
C ASP A 9 3.67 2.52 -23.66
N VAL A 10 3.54 2.79 -22.35
CA VAL A 10 3.26 4.14 -21.81
C VAL A 10 4.48 4.70 -21.11
N SER A 11 4.95 5.86 -21.56
CA SER A 11 5.95 6.64 -20.86
C SER A 11 5.44 8.02 -20.41
N SER A 12 6.25 8.77 -19.71
CA SER A 12 5.87 10.13 -19.25
C SER A 12 5.65 11.12 -20.39
N LYS A 13 6.34 10.94 -21.54
CA LYS A 13 6.31 11.86 -22.67
C LYS A 13 5.52 11.31 -23.86
N ASN A 14 5.68 10.05 -24.17
CA ASN A 14 5.14 9.41 -25.36
C ASN A 14 4.47 8.07 -25.01
N ASN A 15 3.51 7.70 -25.84
CA ASN A 15 2.88 6.40 -25.84
C ASN A 15 3.18 5.73 -27.19
N VAL A 16 3.73 4.53 -27.17
CA VAL A 16 3.97 3.73 -28.38
C VAL A 16 2.84 2.72 -28.51
N ALA A 17 2.14 2.76 -29.64
CA ALA A 17 1.05 1.87 -29.93
C ALA A 17 1.41 0.87 -31.03
N TYR A 18 1.02 -0.38 -30.83
CA TYR A 18 1.10 -1.45 -31.83
C TYR A 18 -0.29 -2.01 -32.07
N LEU A 19 -0.78 -1.89 -33.31
CA LEU A 19 -2.07 -2.42 -33.75
C LEU A 19 -1.85 -3.76 -34.44
N MET A 20 -2.43 -4.81 -33.88
CA MET A 20 -2.31 -6.18 -34.34
C MET A 20 -3.64 -6.69 -34.86
N LYS A 21 -3.61 -7.33 -36.04
CA LYS A 21 -4.76 -7.98 -36.67
C LYS A 21 -5.19 -9.22 -35.89
N PRO A 22 -6.40 -9.75 -36.13
CA PRO A 22 -6.88 -10.98 -35.50
C PRO A 22 -5.96 -12.19 -35.75
N ASP A 23 -5.32 -12.26 -36.91
CA ASP A 23 -4.40 -13.32 -37.31
C ASP A 23 -3.00 -13.22 -36.63
N GLY A 24 -2.73 -12.13 -35.92
CA GLY A 24 -1.44 -11.83 -35.29
C GLY A 24 -0.51 -10.96 -36.17
N GLY A 25 -0.89 -10.70 -37.41
CA GLY A 25 -0.16 -9.83 -38.31
C GLY A 25 -0.16 -8.36 -37.85
N LYS A 26 0.91 -7.64 -38.15
CA LYS A 26 0.98 -6.21 -37.91
C LYS A 26 0.01 -5.46 -38.82
N HIS A 27 -0.82 -4.60 -38.25
CA HIS A 27 -1.53 -3.58 -39.01
C HIS A 27 -0.69 -2.31 -39.11
N SER A 28 -0.37 -1.69 -37.99
CA SER A 28 0.46 -0.49 -37.92
C SER A 28 1.10 -0.35 -36.53
N SER A 29 2.11 0.51 -36.44
CA SER A 29 2.66 0.95 -35.17
C SER A 29 3.09 2.41 -35.27
N PHE A 30 2.90 3.17 -34.20
CA PHE A 30 3.21 4.60 -34.18
C PHE A 30 3.37 5.09 -32.74
N SER A 31 4.00 6.24 -32.60
CA SER A 31 4.13 6.95 -31.33
C SER A 31 3.29 8.20 -31.32
N VAL A 32 2.69 8.51 -30.17
CA VAL A 32 1.94 9.74 -29.91
C VAL A 32 2.42 10.36 -28.61
N GLN A 33 2.26 11.67 -28.45
CA GLN A 33 2.56 12.33 -27.18
C GLN A 33 1.59 11.85 -26.07
N ASN A 34 2.07 11.75 -24.83
CA ASN A 34 1.22 11.41 -23.70
C ASN A 34 0.49 12.65 -23.17
N ASN A 35 -0.46 13.13 -23.96
CA ASN A 35 -1.35 14.26 -23.68
C ASN A 35 -2.71 14.07 -24.38
N LEU A 36 -3.62 15.02 -24.21
CA LEU A 36 -4.97 14.95 -24.78
C LEU A 36 -4.95 14.85 -26.32
N GLY A 37 -4.08 15.64 -26.98
CA GLY A 37 -3.95 15.58 -28.44
C GLY A 37 -3.46 14.24 -28.96
N GLY A 38 -2.47 13.66 -28.27
CA GLY A 38 -1.96 12.32 -28.58
C GLY A 38 -2.99 11.22 -28.30
N ALA A 39 -3.79 11.34 -27.25
CA ALA A 39 -4.88 10.39 -26.97
C ALA A 39 -5.96 10.42 -28.08
N LYS A 40 -6.35 11.60 -28.56
CA LYS A 40 -7.27 11.77 -29.68
C LYS A 40 -6.71 11.16 -30.97
N LEU A 41 -5.46 11.45 -31.31
CA LEU A 41 -4.81 10.89 -32.50
C LEU A 41 -4.72 9.35 -32.42
N LEU A 42 -4.42 8.81 -31.24
CA LEU A 42 -4.44 7.36 -30.99
C LEU A 42 -5.81 6.76 -31.24
N SER A 43 -6.85 7.37 -30.70
CA SER A 43 -8.24 6.96 -30.90
C SER A 43 -8.65 6.99 -32.37
N GLU A 44 -8.38 8.09 -33.08
CA GLU A 44 -8.67 8.24 -34.50
C GLU A 44 -7.99 7.15 -35.35
N ARG A 45 -6.73 6.82 -35.07
CA ARG A 45 -6.00 5.74 -35.75
C ARG A 45 -6.56 4.37 -35.47
N ILE A 46 -7.02 4.11 -34.23
CA ILE A 46 -7.68 2.85 -33.87
C ILE A 46 -9.02 2.74 -34.62
N VAL A 47 -9.83 3.80 -34.63
CA VAL A 47 -11.11 3.85 -35.36
C VAL A 47 -10.92 3.65 -36.87
N SER A 48 -9.91 4.30 -37.46
CA SER A 48 -9.56 4.11 -38.87
C SER A 48 -9.17 2.66 -39.19
N ALA A 49 -8.36 2.04 -38.31
CA ALA A 49 -7.96 0.64 -38.47
C ALA A 49 -9.16 -0.33 -38.36
N LEU A 50 -10.08 -0.10 -37.39
CA LEU A 50 -11.33 -0.87 -37.30
C LEU A 50 -12.19 -0.75 -38.55
N GLY A 51 -12.35 0.46 -39.08
CA GLY A 51 -13.12 0.70 -40.30
C GLY A 51 -12.50 0.03 -41.53
N SER A 52 -11.17 0.13 -41.71
CA SER A 52 -10.46 -0.49 -42.84
C SER A 52 -10.52 -2.02 -42.86
N MET A 53 -10.66 -2.65 -41.70
CA MET A 53 -10.74 -4.08 -41.52
C MET A 53 -12.19 -4.57 -41.31
N GLN A 54 -13.16 -3.68 -41.27
CA GLN A 54 -14.57 -3.99 -40.99
C GLN A 54 -14.76 -4.76 -39.68
N LEU A 55 -14.01 -4.37 -38.64
CA LEU A 55 -14.07 -4.97 -37.31
C LEU A 55 -14.98 -4.15 -36.38
N SER A 56 -15.74 -4.84 -35.52
CA SER A 56 -16.61 -4.25 -34.49
C SER A 56 -15.98 -4.23 -33.10
N ASP A 57 -14.92 -5.01 -32.89
CA ASP A 57 -14.34 -5.28 -31.57
C ASP A 57 -12.90 -4.82 -31.51
N VAL A 58 -12.57 -4.14 -30.40
CA VAL A 58 -11.20 -3.75 -30.07
C VAL A 58 -10.83 -4.11 -28.64
N VAL A 59 -9.65 -4.69 -28.48
CA VAL A 59 -9.06 -5.00 -27.18
C VAL A 59 -7.79 -4.17 -27.03
N ILE A 60 -7.82 -3.23 -26.10
CA ILE A 60 -6.74 -2.30 -25.83
C ILE A 60 -6.05 -2.72 -24.54
N GLY A 61 -4.74 -2.74 -24.51
CA GLY A 61 -3.98 -3.03 -23.30
C GLY A 61 -2.78 -2.11 -23.12
N LEU A 62 -2.51 -1.80 -21.87
CA LEU A 62 -1.33 -1.09 -21.43
C LEU A 62 -0.80 -1.69 -20.15
N GLU A 63 0.49 -1.46 -19.88
CA GLU A 63 1.11 -1.98 -18.66
C GLU A 63 0.88 -1.03 -17.47
N ALA A 64 0.55 -1.58 -16.29
CA ALA A 64 0.38 -0.82 -15.04
C ALA A 64 1.73 -0.40 -14.43
N THR A 65 2.57 0.28 -15.21
CA THR A 65 3.93 0.65 -14.77
C THR A 65 3.98 1.92 -13.94
N SER A 66 2.98 2.80 -14.08
CA SER A 66 2.99 4.12 -13.44
C SER A 66 1.60 4.78 -13.47
N ILE A 67 1.51 5.97 -12.89
CA ILE A 67 0.35 6.87 -13.00
C ILE A 67 0.14 7.41 -14.43
N TYR A 68 1.16 7.32 -15.30
CA TYR A 68 1.13 7.92 -16.64
C TYR A 68 0.09 7.30 -17.57
N GLY A 69 -0.31 6.06 -17.34
CA GLY A 69 -1.35 5.37 -18.10
C GLY A 69 -2.78 5.71 -17.68
N ASP A 70 -2.99 6.20 -16.45
CA ASP A 70 -4.33 6.43 -15.92
C ASP A 70 -5.14 7.42 -16.77
N SER A 71 -4.55 8.58 -17.09
CA SER A 71 -5.22 9.61 -17.92
C SER A 71 -5.53 9.11 -19.34
N LEU A 72 -4.63 8.32 -19.92
CA LEU A 72 -4.85 7.72 -21.23
C LEU A 72 -6.03 6.73 -21.21
N VAL A 73 -6.12 5.90 -20.17
CA VAL A 73 -7.26 4.96 -20.00
C VAL A 73 -8.58 5.72 -19.95
N TYR A 74 -8.65 6.83 -19.19
CA TYR A 74 -9.86 7.66 -19.13
C TYR A 74 -10.19 8.26 -20.49
N ALA A 75 -9.20 8.83 -21.18
CA ALA A 75 -9.40 9.43 -22.50
C ALA A 75 -9.92 8.41 -23.52
N LEU A 76 -9.34 7.21 -23.60
CA LEU A 76 -9.76 6.15 -24.50
C LEU A 76 -11.15 5.58 -24.14
N ARG A 77 -11.50 5.60 -22.86
CA ARG A 77 -12.79 5.13 -22.39
C ARG A 77 -13.93 6.09 -22.72
N GLU A 78 -13.68 7.40 -22.63
CA GLU A 78 -14.68 8.43 -22.87
C GLU A 78 -14.70 8.93 -24.32
N ASP A 79 -13.81 8.40 -25.16
CA ASP A 79 -13.70 8.82 -26.55
C ASP A 79 -14.94 8.46 -27.37
N GLY A 80 -15.58 9.49 -27.94
CA GLY A 80 -16.84 9.36 -28.69
C GLY A 80 -16.73 8.52 -29.97
N GLY A 81 -15.53 8.42 -30.55
CA GLY A 81 -15.26 7.57 -31.72
C GLY A 81 -15.21 6.09 -31.34
N LEU A 82 -14.51 5.78 -30.24
CA LEU A 82 -14.36 4.41 -29.74
C LEU A 82 -15.62 3.87 -29.06
N VAL A 83 -16.50 4.71 -28.54
CA VAL A 83 -17.78 4.30 -27.92
C VAL A 83 -18.66 3.47 -28.87
N ARG A 84 -18.52 3.67 -30.17
CA ARG A 84 -19.32 2.97 -31.20
C ARG A 84 -18.92 1.51 -31.37
N PHE A 85 -17.78 1.09 -30.84
CA PHE A 85 -17.23 -0.25 -30.95
C PHE A 85 -17.33 -1.00 -29.64
N GLN A 86 -17.40 -2.34 -29.70
CA GLN A 86 -17.21 -3.16 -28.48
C GLN A 86 -15.76 -3.10 -28.04
N ARG A 87 -15.50 -2.25 -27.05
CA ARG A 87 -14.14 -2.03 -26.55
C ARG A 87 -13.89 -2.67 -25.20
N LYS A 88 -12.73 -3.28 -25.05
CA LYS A 88 -12.20 -3.79 -23.79
C LYS A 88 -10.85 -3.15 -23.52
N ILE A 89 -10.71 -2.50 -22.36
CA ILE A 89 -9.45 -1.86 -21.96
C ILE A 89 -8.87 -2.63 -20.78
N HIS A 90 -7.64 -3.12 -20.93
CA HIS A 90 -6.93 -3.88 -19.93
C HIS A 90 -5.70 -3.13 -19.43
N VAL A 91 -5.58 -3.00 -18.09
CA VAL A 91 -4.36 -2.55 -17.44
C VAL A 91 -3.61 -3.76 -16.91
N LEU A 92 -2.57 -4.17 -17.64
CA LEU A 92 -1.88 -5.43 -17.44
C LEU A 92 -0.84 -5.34 -16.32
N ASN A 93 -0.68 -6.44 -15.58
CA ASN A 93 0.34 -6.53 -14.54
C ASN A 93 1.75 -6.64 -15.19
N PRO A 94 2.71 -5.74 -14.85
CA PRO A 94 4.06 -5.74 -15.41
C PRO A 94 4.78 -7.07 -15.34
N LYS A 95 4.60 -7.80 -14.24
CA LYS A 95 5.22 -9.13 -14.07
C LYS A 95 4.67 -10.18 -15.03
N ARG A 96 3.39 -10.05 -15.44
CA ARG A 96 2.78 -10.95 -16.42
C ARG A 96 3.27 -10.63 -17.82
N VAL A 97 3.29 -9.36 -18.19
CA VAL A 97 3.83 -8.90 -19.48
C VAL A 97 5.27 -9.32 -19.63
N ARG A 98 6.09 -9.09 -18.61
CA ARG A 98 7.49 -9.54 -18.60
C ARG A 98 7.62 -11.06 -18.78
N LYS A 99 6.86 -11.88 -18.03
CA LYS A 99 6.88 -13.33 -18.20
C LYS A 99 6.41 -13.80 -19.57
N PHE A 100 5.47 -13.10 -20.17
CA PHE A 100 5.02 -13.37 -21.52
C PHE A 100 6.11 -12.99 -22.52
N LYS A 101 6.80 -11.87 -22.32
CA LYS A 101 7.97 -11.46 -23.14
C LYS A 101 9.10 -12.50 -23.08
N GLU A 102 9.34 -13.11 -21.92
CA GLU A 102 10.35 -14.16 -21.72
C GLU A 102 10.07 -15.46 -22.53
N SER A 103 8.86 -15.62 -23.10
CA SER A 103 8.55 -16.73 -24.02
C SER A 103 9.05 -16.53 -25.45
N TYR A 104 9.50 -15.35 -25.78
CA TYR A 104 10.10 -15.03 -27.07
C TYR A 104 11.62 -15.09 -26.95
N PRO A 105 12.35 -15.84 -27.81
CA PRO A 105 13.78 -15.77 -27.85
C PRO A 105 14.25 -14.42 -28.42
N ASP A 106 15.28 -13.85 -27.82
CA ASP A 106 16.10 -12.76 -28.34
C ASP A 106 15.38 -11.47 -28.79
N LEU A 107 14.26 -11.11 -28.15
CA LEU A 107 13.61 -9.85 -28.45
C LEU A 107 14.46 -8.64 -27.97
N PRO A 108 14.70 -7.66 -28.83
CA PRO A 108 15.38 -6.44 -28.40
C PRO A 108 14.55 -5.66 -27.38
N LYS A 109 15.27 -4.90 -26.54
CA LYS A 109 14.60 -4.04 -25.55
C LYS A 109 14.37 -2.66 -26.16
N ASN A 110 13.16 -2.42 -26.62
CA ASN A 110 12.66 -1.11 -27.04
C ASN A 110 11.15 -1.04 -26.90
N ASP A 111 10.62 0.19 -26.87
CA ASP A 111 9.21 0.48 -26.62
C ASP A 111 8.27 -0.13 -27.69
N TRP A 112 8.74 -0.30 -28.93
CA TRP A 112 7.96 -0.92 -30.02
C TRP A 112 7.74 -2.41 -29.77
N VAL A 113 8.77 -3.09 -29.26
CA VAL A 113 8.69 -4.51 -28.87
C VAL A 113 7.80 -4.68 -27.64
N ASP A 114 7.87 -3.75 -26.68
CA ASP A 114 7.02 -3.81 -25.49
C ASP A 114 5.55 -3.61 -25.88
N ALA A 115 5.22 -2.67 -26.76
CA ALA A 115 3.87 -2.51 -27.31
C ALA A 115 3.39 -3.73 -28.11
N PHE A 116 4.27 -4.36 -28.93
CA PHE A 116 3.98 -5.61 -29.63
C PHE A 116 3.65 -6.75 -28.64
N VAL A 117 4.48 -6.95 -27.63
CA VAL A 117 4.30 -8.00 -26.62
C VAL A 117 2.98 -7.83 -25.87
N ILE A 118 2.59 -6.58 -25.57
CA ILE A 118 1.30 -6.26 -24.96
C ILE A 118 0.16 -6.67 -25.91
N ALA A 119 0.23 -6.28 -27.20
CA ALA A 119 -0.80 -6.63 -28.17
C ALA A 119 -0.95 -8.15 -28.34
N ASP A 120 0.14 -8.88 -28.44
CA ASP A 120 0.09 -10.34 -28.61
C ASP A 120 -0.34 -11.06 -27.33
N HIS A 121 0.01 -10.54 -26.15
CA HIS A 121 -0.52 -11.05 -24.87
C HIS A 121 -2.06 -10.90 -24.80
N LEU A 122 -2.60 -9.78 -25.30
CA LEU A 122 -4.05 -9.60 -25.42
C LEU A 122 -4.67 -10.63 -26.37
N ARG A 123 -4.06 -10.83 -27.54
CA ARG A 123 -4.52 -11.79 -28.56
C ARG A 123 -4.49 -13.22 -28.05
N PHE A 124 -3.45 -13.60 -27.31
CA PHE A 124 -3.32 -14.92 -26.71
C PHE A 124 -4.44 -15.23 -25.69
N GLY A 125 -5.07 -14.20 -25.11
CA GLY A 125 -6.35 -14.33 -24.40
C GLY A 125 -6.27 -14.91 -22.98
N ARG A 126 -5.10 -15.27 -22.45
CA ARG A 126 -4.90 -15.69 -21.04
C ARG A 126 -4.79 -14.49 -20.11
N ILE A 127 -5.63 -13.50 -20.30
CA ILE A 127 -5.68 -12.30 -19.49
C ILE A 127 -6.60 -12.57 -18.30
N ALA A 128 -6.18 -12.16 -17.09
CA ALA A 128 -7.12 -12.12 -15.97
C ALA A 128 -8.26 -11.15 -16.29
N LYS A 129 -9.46 -11.40 -15.72
CA LYS A 129 -10.60 -10.49 -15.83
C LYS A 129 -10.15 -9.05 -15.75
N GLU A 130 -10.78 -8.19 -16.56
CA GLU A 130 -10.45 -6.77 -16.63
C GLU A 130 -10.21 -6.16 -15.26
N VAL A 131 -9.06 -5.54 -15.08
CA VAL A 131 -8.66 -4.94 -13.79
C VAL A 131 -9.09 -3.47 -13.76
N TYR A 132 -9.92 -3.04 -14.70
CA TYR A 132 -10.36 -1.67 -14.71
C TYR A 132 -11.50 -1.45 -13.71
N MET A 133 -11.32 -0.48 -12.83
CA MET A 133 -12.38 -0.03 -11.94
C MET A 133 -13.27 0.94 -12.70
N ASP A 134 -14.46 0.48 -13.09
CA ASP A 134 -15.43 1.28 -13.83
C ASP A 134 -15.96 2.47 -13.02
N ASP A 135 -15.89 2.39 -11.72
CA ASP A 135 -16.37 3.41 -10.81
C ASP A 135 -15.23 4.32 -10.36
N TYR A 136 -15.23 5.55 -10.82
CA TYR A 136 -14.26 6.59 -10.46
C TYR A 136 -14.18 6.88 -8.96
N ARG A 137 -15.24 6.54 -8.19
CA ARG A 137 -15.25 6.69 -6.73
C ARG A 137 -14.17 5.81 -6.07
N TYR A 138 -14.00 4.57 -6.55
CA TYR A 138 -12.93 3.70 -6.07
C TYR A 138 -11.53 4.24 -6.43
N LYS A 139 -11.38 4.84 -7.61
CA LYS A 139 -10.09 5.41 -8.02
C LYS A 139 -9.75 6.67 -7.21
N ALA A 140 -10.73 7.55 -6.98
CA ALA A 140 -10.58 8.72 -6.11
C ALA A 140 -10.15 8.29 -4.69
N LEU A 141 -10.86 7.32 -4.13
CA LEU A 141 -10.53 6.76 -2.81
C LEU A 141 -9.14 6.10 -2.79
N GLN A 142 -8.77 5.38 -3.85
CA GLN A 142 -7.44 4.77 -4.00
C GLN A 142 -6.32 5.82 -3.99
N THR A 143 -6.52 6.96 -4.65
CA THR A 143 -5.55 8.05 -4.67
C THR A 143 -5.28 8.56 -3.25
N LEU A 144 -6.34 8.82 -2.47
CA LEU A 144 -6.24 9.30 -1.09
C LEU A 144 -5.62 8.26 -0.14
N THR A 145 -6.06 7.00 -0.23
CA THR A 145 -5.56 5.93 0.63
C THR A 145 -4.09 5.60 0.35
N ARG A 146 -3.65 5.68 -0.90
CA ARG A 146 -2.23 5.52 -1.27
C ARG A 146 -1.40 6.70 -0.82
N ALA A 147 -1.88 7.94 -0.97
CA ALA A 147 -1.21 9.13 -0.42
C ALA A 147 -1.04 9.01 1.10
N ARG A 148 -2.08 8.58 1.83
CA ARG A 148 -1.98 8.31 3.26
C ARG A 148 -0.93 7.24 3.59
N PHE A 149 -0.90 6.15 2.84
CA PHE A 149 0.13 5.11 3.02
C PHE A 149 1.53 5.70 2.88
N ASP A 150 1.80 6.51 1.86
CA ASP A 150 3.12 7.09 1.61
C ASP A 150 3.51 8.09 2.74
N VAL A 151 2.57 8.90 3.24
CA VAL A 151 2.80 9.79 4.39
C VAL A 151 3.10 8.98 5.66
N ILE A 152 2.40 7.88 5.92
CA ILE A 152 2.70 6.97 7.05
C ILE A 152 4.08 6.35 6.93
N GLN A 153 4.52 5.97 5.72
CA GLN A 153 5.88 5.46 5.49
C GLN A 153 6.94 6.55 5.77
N ASN A 154 6.67 7.80 5.37
CA ASN A 154 7.54 8.94 5.67
C ASN A 154 7.61 9.18 7.20
N LEU A 155 6.47 9.19 7.88
CA LEU A 155 6.42 9.32 9.33
C LEU A 155 7.19 8.20 10.05
N THR A 156 7.11 6.97 9.55
CA THR A 156 7.84 5.84 10.13
C THR A 156 9.36 6.02 9.97
N ARG A 157 9.81 6.49 8.80
CA ARG A 157 11.23 6.81 8.57
C ARG A 157 11.70 7.95 9.47
N GLU A 158 10.87 8.96 9.66
CA GLU A 158 11.22 10.10 10.50
C GLU A 158 11.30 9.71 12.00
N LYS A 159 10.38 8.86 12.45
CA LYS A 159 10.47 8.27 13.81
C LYS A 159 11.78 7.48 14.02
N GLN A 160 12.25 6.78 12.98
CA GLN A 160 13.50 6.06 13.05
C GLN A 160 14.71 7.01 13.14
N ARG A 161 14.70 8.13 12.39
CA ARG A 161 15.73 9.17 12.50
C ARG A 161 15.74 9.80 13.88
N PHE A 162 14.58 10.15 14.40
CA PHE A 162 14.46 10.67 15.76
C PHE A 162 15.00 9.69 16.80
N ALA A 163 14.70 8.39 16.68
CA ALA A 163 15.23 7.37 17.58
C ALA A 163 16.77 7.29 17.53
N ASN A 164 17.39 7.49 16.36
CA ASN A 164 18.83 7.55 16.23
C ASN A 164 19.41 8.80 16.94
N TYR A 165 18.77 9.96 16.79
CA TYR A 165 19.18 11.17 17.51
C TYR A 165 18.96 11.07 19.02
N LEU A 166 17.87 10.41 19.44
CA LEU A 166 17.62 10.11 20.85
C LEU A 166 18.75 9.25 21.44
N PHE A 167 19.20 8.22 20.69
CA PHE A 167 20.33 7.41 21.12
C PHE A 167 21.62 8.24 21.28
N LEU A 168 21.90 9.15 20.35
CA LEU A 168 23.06 10.02 20.45
C LEU A 168 22.98 10.96 21.65
N LYS A 169 21.82 11.61 21.86
CA LYS A 169 21.61 12.57 22.94
C LYS A 169 21.46 11.90 24.32
N CYS A 170 20.68 10.83 24.40
CA CYS A 170 20.30 10.15 25.63
C CYS A 170 20.20 8.64 25.42
N SER A 171 21.36 7.98 25.33
CA SER A 171 21.46 6.55 25.01
C SER A 171 20.71 5.64 25.97
N GLY A 172 20.66 5.99 27.25
CA GLY A 172 19.93 5.24 28.27
C GLY A 172 18.44 5.20 28.00
N MET A 173 17.81 6.34 27.67
CA MET A 173 16.40 6.36 27.30
C MET A 173 16.11 5.58 26.02
N ALA A 174 17.00 5.65 25.02
CA ALA A 174 16.81 4.95 23.76
C ALA A 174 16.88 3.42 23.91
N GLN A 175 17.57 2.92 24.93
CA GLN A 175 17.75 1.49 25.21
C GLN A 175 16.77 0.94 26.25
N ASP A 176 16.12 1.80 27.00
CA ASP A 176 15.15 1.41 28.02
C ASP A 176 13.89 0.87 27.36
N LYS A 177 13.46 -0.33 27.77
CA LYS A 177 12.29 -1.02 27.17
C LYS A 177 10.96 -0.42 27.62
N ASP A 178 10.94 0.25 28.76
CA ASP A 178 9.76 0.84 29.36
C ASP A 178 9.54 2.28 28.89
N ILE A 179 10.59 2.91 28.30
CA ILE A 179 10.54 4.24 27.71
C ILE A 179 10.22 4.15 26.20
N GLN A 180 9.04 4.60 25.82
CA GLN A 180 8.67 4.63 24.41
C GLN A 180 9.36 5.78 23.67
N ASN A 181 10.35 5.50 22.83
CA ASN A 181 11.25 6.45 22.17
C ASN A 181 10.55 7.59 21.43
N THR A 182 9.38 7.37 20.83
CA THR A 182 8.66 8.37 20.03
C THR A 182 7.33 8.81 20.67
N SER A 183 7.21 8.64 22.01
CA SER A 183 6.07 9.15 22.77
C SER A 183 6.04 10.68 22.80
N ALA A 184 4.88 11.25 23.07
CA ALA A 184 4.76 12.69 23.23
C ALA A 184 5.64 13.21 24.36
N THR A 185 5.70 12.49 25.47
CA THR A 185 6.53 12.84 26.63
C THR A 185 8.02 12.78 26.30
N THR A 186 8.51 11.72 25.63
CA THR A 186 9.90 11.62 25.20
C THR A 186 10.30 12.77 24.28
N ILE A 187 9.45 13.10 23.32
CA ILE A 187 9.68 14.24 22.42
C ILE A 187 9.73 15.55 23.22
N ALA A 188 8.78 15.78 24.13
CA ALA A 188 8.73 16.99 24.95
C ALA A 188 9.95 17.11 25.89
N LEU A 189 10.44 16.00 26.45
CA LEU A 189 11.66 15.96 27.25
C LEU A 189 12.88 16.38 26.41
N MET A 190 13.00 15.87 25.20
CA MET A 190 14.11 16.20 24.30
C MET A 190 14.08 17.66 23.79
N GLU A 191 12.92 18.27 23.72
CA GLU A 191 12.78 19.70 23.40
C GLU A 191 13.06 20.61 24.61
N ARG A 192 12.74 20.13 25.81
CA ARG A 192 12.89 20.96 27.02
C ARG A 192 14.33 21.00 27.53
N PHE A 193 15.03 19.84 27.54
CA PHE A 193 16.36 19.74 28.08
C PHE A 193 17.42 19.76 26.99
N GLU A 194 18.31 20.74 27.02
CA GLU A 194 19.37 20.90 26.01
C GLU A 194 20.40 19.81 26.09
N THR A 195 20.81 19.44 27.32
CA THR A 195 21.80 18.40 27.56
C THR A 195 21.22 17.24 28.36
N VAL A 196 21.90 16.09 28.31
CA VAL A 196 21.53 14.94 29.12
C VAL A 196 21.77 15.21 30.61
N ASP A 197 22.72 16.10 30.93
CA ASP A 197 23.01 16.48 32.32
C ASP A 197 21.91 17.37 32.91
N ASP A 198 21.32 18.26 32.11
CA ASP A 198 20.15 19.06 32.56
C ASP A 198 18.98 18.13 32.92
N LEU A 199 18.76 17.07 32.17
CA LEU A 199 17.72 16.08 32.45
C LEU A 199 18.09 15.22 33.68
N ALA A 200 19.34 14.79 33.79
CA ALA A 200 19.81 13.95 34.88
C ALA A 200 19.73 14.65 36.23
N ASN A 201 19.95 15.98 36.23
CA ASN A 201 19.99 16.83 37.43
C ASN A 201 18.73 17.68 37.61
N ALA A 202 17.70 17.47 36.78
CA ALA A 202 16.44 18.18 36.88
C ALA A 202 15.80 17.99 38.27
N ASP A 203 15.16 19.03 38.77
CA ASP A 203 14.34 18.95 39.97
C ASP A 203 13.28 17.87 39.84
N HIS A 204 13.26 16.92 40.80
CA HIS A 204 12.44 15.71 40.70
C HIS A 204 10.93 16.02 40.66
N GLU A 205 10.47 16.93 41.51
CA GLU A 205 9.05 17.31 41.59
C GLU A 205 8.60 18.00 40.32
N LYS A 206 9.43 18.90 39.77
CA LYS A 206 9.14 19.55 38.47
C LYS A 206 9.16 18.56 37.32
N LEU A 207 10.00 17.55 37.36
CA LEU A 207 10.02 16.51 36.33
C LEU A 207 8.78 15.60 36.42
N ILE A 208 8.33 15.24 37.63
CA ILE A 208 7.07 14.51 37.81
C ILE A 208 5.90 15.27 37.22
N ALA A 209 5.78 16.56 37.59
CA ALA A 209 4.73 17.41 37.05
C ALA A 209 4.76 17.49 35.51
N PHE A 210 5.94 17.64 34.92
CA PHE A 210 6.12 17.69 33.48
C PHE A 210 5.77 16.35 32.78
N VAL A 211 6.14 15.22 33.35
CA VAL A 211 5.78 13.89 32.85
C VAL A 211 4.27 13.67 32.94
N ALA A 212 3.63 14.07 34.03
CA ALA A 212 2.19 13.96 34.21
C ALA A 212 1.42 14.81 33.16
N GLU A 213 1.83 16.07 32.97
CA GLU A 213 1.23 16.98 32.00
C GLU A 213 1.37 16.44 30.57
N THR A 214 2.58 16.12 30.14
CA THR A 214 2.86 15.65 28.77
C THR A 214 2.28 14.26 28.49
N GLY A 215 2.16 13.45 29.54
CA GLY A 215 1.56 12.10 29.50
C GLY A 215 0.04 12.13 29.34
N ARG A 216 -0.64 13.22 29.72
CA ARG A 216 -2.12 13.38 29.63
C ARG A 216 -2.87 12.18 30.25
N GLY A 217 -2.50 11.78 31.44
CA GLY A 217 -3.13 10.66 32.15
C GLY A 217 -2.81 9.25 31.65
N ARG A 218 -1.82 9.10 30.76
CA ARG A 218 -1.42 7.79 30.23
C ARG A 218 -0.46 7.02 31.13
N PHE A 219 0.19 7.70 32.06
CA PHE A 219 1.07 7.05 33.04
C PHE A 219 0.27 6.73 34.30
N ALA A 220 0.28 5.46 34.69
CA ALA A 220 -0.29 5.04 35.96
C ALA A 220 0.47 5.62 37.15
N ASP A 221 1.82 5.75 37.00
CA ASP A 221 2.72 6.34 37.98
C ASP A 221 3.71 7.30 37.29
N PRO A 222 3.42 8.61 37.24
CA PRO A 222 4.32 9.62 36.70
C PRO A 222 5.64 9.73 37.48
N ALA A 223 5.63 9.47 38.80
CA ALA A 223 6.84 9.55 39.64
C ALA A 223 7.81 8.42 39.29
N ALA A 224 7.31 7.19 39.15
CA ALA A 224 8.12 6.06 38.68
C ALA A 224 8.72 6.33 37.29
N THR A 225 7.93 6.92 36.38
CA THR A 225 8.38 7.28 35.02
C THR A 225 9.46 8.36 35.06
N ALA A 226 9.29 9.40 35.88
CA ALA A 226 10.30 10.47 36.06
C ALA A 226 11.60 9.90 36.61
N LYS A 227 11.51 9.02 37.61
CA LYS A 227 12.69 8.32 38.20
C LYS A 227 13.42 7.48 37.14
N ALA A 228 12.69 6.72 36.31
CA ALA A 228 13.25 5.92 35.23
C ALA A 228 13.96 6.80 34.19
N VAL A 229 13.36 7.90 33.78
CA VAL A 229 13.93 8.88 32.83
C VAL A 229 15.22 9.48 33.39
N GLN A 230 15.23 9.89 34.67
CA GLN A 230 16.47 10.42 35.30
C GLN A 230 17.58 9.36 35.43
N ALA A 231 17.22 8.13 35.80
CA ALA A 231 18.18 7.03 35.87
C ALA A 231 18.76 6.73 34.46
N ALA A 232 17.94 6.70 33.43
CA ALA A 232 18.39 6.53 32.07
C ALA A 232 19.30 7.68 31.60
N ALA A 233 18.98 8.94 31.96
CA ALA A 233 19.82 10.09 31.65
C ALA A 233 21.18 10.01 32.35
N ARG A 234 21.22 9.62 33.62
CA ARG A 234 22.47 9.44 34.36
C ARG A 234 23.36 8.35 33.77
N GLY A 235 22.78 7.27 33.27
CA GLY A 235 23.47 6.17 32.60
C GLY A 235 23.87 6.44 31.14
N SER A 236 23.49 7.58 30.56
CA SER A 236 23.78 7.93 29.16
C SER A 236 25.20 8.44 28.95
N TYR A 237 25.73 8.25 27.72
CA TYR A 237 26.98 8.90 27.30
C TYR A 237 26.83 10.43 27.27
N ARG A 238 27.95 11.14 27.43
CA ARG A 238 28.02 12.61 27.33
C ARG A 238 28.64 12.99 26.00
N LEU A 239 27.96 13.81 25.24
CA LEU A 239 28.49 14.35 23.99
C LEU A 239 29.32 15.61 24.25
N PRO A 240 30.41 15.86 23.51
CA PRO A 240 31.03 17.17 23.45
C PRO A 240 29.99 18.23 23.04
N LYS A 241 30.10 19.44 23.63
CA LYS A 241 29.10 20.51 23.43
C LYS A 241 28.77 20.75 21.97
N THR A 242 29.77 20.91 21.11
CA THR A 242 29.56 21.16 19.65
C THR A 242 28.76 20.05 18.98
N VAL A 243 28.98 18.78 19.36
CA VAL A 243 28.23 17.64 18.82
C VAL A 243 26.79 17.63 19.35
N ASN A 244 26.63 17.89 20.67
CA ASN A 244 25.31 17.97 21.28
C ASN A 244 24.43 19.04 20.62
N ASP A 245 25.00 20.24 20.38
CA ASP A 245 24.28 21.36 19.75
C ASP A 245 23.80 20.97 18.34
N THR A 246 24.64 20.31 17.54
CA THR A 246 24.28 19.85 16.19
C THR A 246 23.23 18.73 16.22
N VAL A 247 23.32 17.80 17.17
CA VAL A 247 22.31 16.75 17.39
C VAL A 247 20.96 17.37 17.77
N ASN A 248 20.94 18.37 18.64
CA ASN A 248 19.72 19.10 19.01
C ASN A 248 19.07 19.79 17.80
N GLN A 249 19.85 20.43 16.95
CA GLN A 249 19.34 21.05 15.72
C GLN A 249 18.73 20.01 14.77
N ALA A 250 19.42 18.90 14.51
CA ALA A 250 18.92 17.82 13.66
C ALA A 250 17.65 17.16 14.25
N MET A 251 17.63 16.98 15.58
CA MET A 251 16.48 16.43 16.30
C MET A 251 15.26 17.37 16.21
N SER A 252 15.44 18.68 16.36
CA SER A 252 14.34 19.64 16.25
C SER A 252 13.72 19.66 14.86
N VAL A 253 14.50 19.56 13.80
CA VAL A 253 14.01 19.40 12.42
C VAL A 253 13.22 18.10 12.27
N SER A 254 13.70 16.99 12.84
CA SER A 254 13.01 15.70 12.82
C SER A 254 11.66 15.77 13.56
N ILE A 255 11.61 16.43 14.73
CA ILE A 255 10.37 16.64 15.49
C ILE A 255 9.36 17.46 14.69
N ALA A 256 9.80 18.57 14.09
CA ALA A 256 8.95 19.41 13.24
C ALA A 256 8.38 18.61 12.05
N SER A 257 9.21 17.83 11.39
CA SER A 257 8.81 16.93 10.30
C SER A 257 7.77 15.90 10.77
N MET A 258 7.98 15.25 11.92
CA MET A 258 7.01 14.29 12.48
C MET A 258 5.66 14.95 12.78
N ARG A 259 5.66 16.18 13.29
CA ARG A 259 4.42 16.96 13.56
C ARG A 259 3.68 17.25 12.27
N ALA A 260 4.38 17.78 11.26
CA ALA A 260 3.79 18.07 9.95
C ALA A 260 3.20 16.81 9.30
N LEU A 261 3.93 15.70 9.32
CA LEU A 261 3.45 14.43 8.78
C LEU A 261 2.21 13.89 9.52
N LYS A 262 2.14 14.05 10.84
CA LYS A 262 0.95 13.67 11.62
C LYS A 262 -0.28 14.50 11.22
N GLU A 263 -0.13 15.80 10.99
CA GLU A 263 -1.24 16.65 10.52
C GLU A 263 -1.66 16.28 9.09
N GLN A 264 -0.71 16.00 8.19
CA GLN A 264 -1.03 15.50 6.85
C GLN A 264 -1.83 14.19 6.88
N VAL A 265 -1.50 13.27 7.80
CA VAL A 265 -2.29 12.04 8.00
C VAL A 265 -3.73 12.37 8.36
N LYS A 266 -3.96 13.30 9.30
CA LYS A 266 -5.33 13.69 9.71
C LYS A 266 -6.13 14.31 8.56
N VAL A 267 -5.49 15.17 7.76
CA VAL A 267 -6.13 15.78 6.58
C VAL A 267 -6.57 14.71 5.59
N LEU A 268 -5.68 13.74 5.31
CA LEU A 268 -5.99 12.65 4.39
C LEU A 268 -7.06 11.71 4.96
N GLU A 269 -7.04 11.41 6.26
CA GLU A 269 -8.07 10.60 6.92
C GLU A 269 -9.45 11.24 6.80
N LYS A 270 -9.55 12.56 7.03
CA LYS A 270 -10.81 13.28 6.85
C LYS A 270 -11.31 13.25 5.40
N ALA A 271 -10.42 13.44 4.42
CA ALA A 271 -10.77 13.35 3.01
C ALA A 271 -11.19 11.92 2.60
N ILE A 272 -10.51 10.90 3.14
CA ILE A 272 -10.85 9.49 2.94
C ILE A 272 -12.26 9.21 3.49
N GLU A 273 -12.57 9.66 4.71
CA GLU A 273 -13.88 9.45 5.32
C GLU A 273 -15.01 10.08 4.50
N GLN A 274 -14.82 11.30 4.00
CA GLN A 274 -15.77 11.98 3.13
C GLN A 274 -16.04 11.24 1.83
N GLN A 275 -14.97 10.79 1.15
CA GLN A 275 -15.11 10.01 -0.09
C GLN A 275 -15.71 8.61 0.14
N PHE A 276 -15.48 8.05 1.31
CA PHE A 276 -15.94 6.72 1.66
C PHE A 276 -17.44 6.67 1.99
N GLU A 277 -18.03 7.76 2.46
CA GLU A 277 -19.47 7.82 2.82
C GLU A 277 -20.40 7.50 1.64
N ILE A 278 -19.98 7.80 0.41
CA ILE A 278 -20.75 7.54 -0.82
C ILE A 278 -20.55 6.11 -1.37
N ILE A 279 -19.72 5.29 -0.74
CA ILE A 279 -19.43 3.92 -1.19
C ILE A 279 -20.10 2.92 -0.23
N PRO A 280 -21.07 2.13 -0.72
CA PRO A 280 -21.67 1.07 0.08
C PRO A 280 -20.60 0.09 0.57
N ASN A 281 -20.61 -0.20 1.87
CA ASN A 281 -19.65 -1.14 2.43
C ASN A 281 -20.21 -1.86 3.66
N THR A 282 -19.71 -3.06 3.89
CA THR A 282 -20.08 -3.89 5.02
C THR A 282 -18.92 -4.08 6.01
N LEU A 283 -17.71 -3.66 5.66
CA LEU A 283 -16.51 -3.95 6.45
C LEU A 283 -16.45 -3.20 7.78
N ILE A 284 -17.07 -2.02 7.88
CA ILE A 284 -17.15 -1.26 9.14
C ILE A 284 -17.92 -1.99 10.24
N SER A 285 -18.71 -3.01 9.90
CA SER A 285 -19.42 -3.85 10.88
C SER A 285 -18.46 -4.78 11.64
N VAL A 286 -17.25 -4.99 11.15
CA VAL A 286 -16.26 -5.85 11.81
C VAL A 286 -15.59 -5.07 12.95
N PRO A 287 -15.67 -5.54 14.21
CA PRO A 287 -15.03 -4.87 15.34
C PRO A 287 -13.53 -4.69 15.09
N GLY A 288 -13.07 -3.45 15.15
CA GLY A 288 -11.67 -3.09 14.88
C GLY A 288 -11.36 -2.66 13.44
N ILE A 289 -12.32 -2.73 12.50
CA ILE A 289 -12.17 -2.13 11.17
C ILE A 289 -12.88 -0.78 11.12
N GLY A 290 -12.13 0.29 11.26
CA GLY A 290 -12.65 1.65 11.10
C GLY A 290 -12.75 2.10 9.64
N LYS A 291 -13.34 3.28 9.40
CA LYS A 291 -13.57 3.85 8.05
C LYS A 291 -12.31 3.84 7.19
N VAL A 292 -11.15 4.25 7.72
CA VAL A 292 -9.90 4.35 6.98
C VAL A 292 -9.39 2.99 6.49
N TYR A 293 -9.47 1.95 7.33
CA TYR A 293 -9.03 0.61 6.92
C TYR A 293 -10.01 -0.02 5.93
N SER A 294 -11.31 0.14 6.18
CA SER A 294 -12.35 -0.25 5.21
C SER A 294 -12.12 0.40 3.86
N ALA A 295 -11.93 1.72 3.85
CA ALA A 295 -11.66 2.50 2.65
C ALA A 295 -10.44 2.01 1.89
N GLY A 296 -9.32 1.78 2.58
CA GLY A 296 -8.10 1.27 1.97
C GLY A 296 -8.24 -0.13 1.38
N ILE A 297 -8.97 -1.01 2.04
CA ILE A 297 -9.25 -2.37 1.54
C ILE A 297 -10.16 -2.29 0.30
N ILE A 298 -11.26 -1.56 0.38
CA ILE A 298 -12.25 -1.45 -0.70
C ILE A 298 -11.67 -0.71 -1.91
N ALA A 299 -10.91 0.36 -1.70
CA ALA A 299 -10.26 1.09 -2.78
C ALA A 299 -9.32 0.22 -3.63
N GLU A 300 -8.62 -0.72 -3.01
CA GLU A 300 -7.69 -1.61 -3.70
C GLU A 300 -8.37 -2.87 -4.27
N ILE A 301 -9.45 -3.32 -3.66
CA ILE A 301 -10.26 -4.43 -4.17
C ILE A 301 -11.11 -3.94 -5.36
N GLY A 302 -11.71 -2.74 -5.28
CA GLY A 302 -12.72 -2.28 -6.21
C GLY A 302 -13.95 -3.20 -6.18
N ASP A 303 -14.43 -3.62 -7.35
CA ASP A 303 -15.48 -4.61 -7.42
C ASP A 303 -14.99 -6.00 -6.98
N ILE A 304 -15.59 -6.55 -5.93
CA ILE A 304 -15.27 -7.88 -5.40
C ILE A 304 -15.62 -9.02 -6.38
N HIS A 305 -16.59 -8.79 -7.27
CA HIS A 305 -17.03 -9.79 -8.24
C HIS A 305 -16.00 -10.11 -9.32
N ARG A 306 -14.97 -9.25 -9.48
CA ARG A 306 -13.82 -9.55 -10.33
C ARG A 306 -12.93 -10.69 -9.82
N PHE A 307 -13.09 -11.08 -8.55
CA PHE A 307 -12.36 -12.18 -7.95
C PHE A 307 -13.24 -13.43 -7.84
N ASP A 308 -12.73 -14.57 -8.34
CA ASP A 308 -13.46 -15.83 -8.32
C ASP A 308 -13.50 -16.45 -6.91
N SER A 309 -12.50 -16.14 -6.07
CA SER A 309 -12.38 -16.71 -4.72
C SER A 309 -11.60 -15.83 -3.77
N GLN A 310 -11.74 -16.09 -2.48
CA GLN A 310 -10.90 -15.47 -1.44
C GLN A 310 -9.39 -15.75 -1.63
N ALA A 311 -9.04 -16.86 -2.27
CA ALA A 311 -7.65 -17.19 -2.60
C ALA A 311 -7.10 -16.24 -3.67
N SER A 312 -7.92 -15.82 -4.63
CA SER A 312 -7.55 -14.83 -5.65
C SER A 312 -7.27 -13.46 -5.02
N VAL A 313 -8.10 -13.02 -4.06
CA VAL A 313 -7.86 -11.77 -3.31
C VAL A 313 -6.57 -11.85 -2.49
N ALA A 314 -6.32 -12.97 -1.81
CA ALA A 314 -5.08 -13.16 -1.05
C ALA A 314 -3.84 -13.16 -1.96
N LYS A 315 -3.93 -13.78 -3.13
CA LYS A 315 -2.86 -13.75 -4.14
C LYS A 315 -2.63 -12.34 -4.67
N PHE A 316 -3.70 -11.60 -4.92
CA PHE A 316 -3.64 -10.19 -5.31
C PHE A 316 -3.00 -9.31 -4.24
N ALA A 317 -3.29 -9.54 -2.95
CA ALA A 317 -2.63 -8.86 -1.83
C ALA A 317 -1.18 -9.33 -1.58
N GLY A 318 -0.76 -10.47 -2.16
CA GLY A 318 0.53 -11.11 -1.87
C GLY A 318 0.59 -11.73 -0.46
N LEU A 319 -0.57 -12.18 0.06
CA LEU A 319 -0.72 -12.92 1.32
C LEU A 319 -0.84 -14.42 1.05
N VAL A 320 0.11 -14.95 0.30
CA VAL A 320 0.26 -16.37 -0.03
C VAL A 320 1.70 -16.80 0.20
N TRP A 321 1.90 -18.08 0.46
CA TRP A 321 3.23 -18.66 0.73
C TRP A 321 3.68 -19.51 -0.43
N THR A 322 5.00 -19.60 -0.65
CA THR A 322 5.59 -20.51 -1.62
C THR A 322 5.38 -21.95 -1.13
N GLN A 323 4.91 -22.80 -2.02
CA GLN A 323 4.97 -24.25 -1.85
C GLN A 323 6.11 -24.76 -2.74
N HIS A 324 7.08 -25.41 -2.14
CA HIS A 324 8.12 -26.15 -2.84
C HIS A 324 7.91 -27.63 -2.51
N GLN A 325 7.21 -28.31 -3.41
CA GLN A 325 7.09 -29.77 -3.41
C GLN A 325 7.79 -30.31 -4.63
N SER A 326 8.69 -31.26 -4.45
CA SER A 326 9.38 -31.99 -5.50
C SER A 326 9.48 -33.45 -5.06
N GLY A 327 8.63 -34.30 -5.63
CA GLY A 327 8.50 -35.68 -5.17
C GLY A 327 8.07 -35.74 -3.70
N ASP A 328 8.80 -36.51 -2.91
CA ASP A 328 8.54 -36.67 -1.46
C ASP A 328 9.11 -35.51 -0.60
N PHE A 329 9.74 -34.50 -1.23
CA PHE A 329 10.33 -33.38 -0.52
C PHE A 329 9.32 -32.25 -0.33
N GLU A 330 8.97 -31.95 0.92
CA GLU A 330 8.20 -30.77 1.31
C GLU A 330 9.10 -29.82 2.10
N ALA A 331 9.25 -28.58 1.61
CA ALA A 331 10.12 -27.61 2.26
C ALA A 331 9.55 -27.18 3.60
N GLU A 332 10.31 -27.36 4.70
CA GLU A 332 9.93 -26.96 6.06
C GLU A 332 9.66 -25.45 6.20
N HIS A 333 10.22 -24.62 5.32
CA HIS A 333 10.12 -23.18 5.39
C HIS A 333 9.51 -22.57 4.13
N SER A 334 8.21 -22.25 4.20
CA SER A 334 7.53 -21.45 3.20
C SER A 334 7.73 -19.97 3.42
N ARG A 335 8.11 -19.21 2.37
CA ARG A 335 8.22 -17.75 2.43
C ARG A 335 6.97 -17.09 1.86
N MET A 336 6.52 -16.01 2.52
CA MET A 336 5.40 -15.22 2.00
C MET A 336 5.77 -14.55 0.68
N ILE A 337 4.97 -14.77 -0.36
CA ILE A 337 5.13 -14.18 -1.69
C ILE A 337 4.62 -12.74 -1.62
N LYS A 338 5.54 -11.79 -1.45
CA LYS A 338 5.19 -10.36 -1.37
C LYS A 338 4.90 -9.71 -2.73
N SER A 339 4.91 -10.47 -3.82
CA SER A 339 4.57 -9.98 -5.16
C SER A 339 3.06 -9.85 -5.31
N GLY A 340 2.55 -8.67 -5.09
CA GLY A 340 1.12 -8.37 -5.16
C GLY A 340 0.89 -6.92 -4.80
N ASN A 341 -0.37 -6.53 -4.66
CA ASN A 341 -0.74 -5.18 -4.29
C ASN A 341 -0.26 -4.86 -2.86
N ARG A 342 0.78 -4.03 -2.74
CA ARG A 342 1.40 -3.66 -1.46
C ARG A 342 0.47 -2.84 -0.57
N TYR A 343 -0.42 -2.05 -1.18
CA TYR A 343 -1.36 -1.19 -0.46
C TYR A 343 -2.47 -2.02 0.17
N LEU A 344 -3.07 -2.94 -0.60
CA LEU A 344 -4.06 -3.88 -0.05
C LEU A 344 -3.46 -4.71 1.07
N ARG A 345 -2.26 -5.23 0.88
CA ARG A 345 -1.56 -5.98 1.94
C ARG A 345 -1.35 -5.16 3.20
N TYR A 346 -0.94 -3.90 3.07
CA TYR A 346 -0.77 -2.99 4.20
C TYR A 346 -2.09 -2.81 4.96
N TYR A 347 -3.16 -2.44 4.27
CA TYR A 347 -4.45 -2.21 4.92
C TYR A 347 -5.03 -3.48 5.56
N LEU A 348 -4.84 -4.65 4.95
CA LEU A 348 -5.24 -5.93 5.54
C LEU A 348 -4.43 -6.29 6.79
N LEU A 349 -3.12 -5.99 6.82
CA LEU A 349 -2.28 -6.22 8.00
C LEU A 349 -2.66 -5.28 9.15
N GLU A 350 -2.85 -3.99 8.87
CA GLU A 350 -3.28 -3.01 9.89
C GLU A 350 -4.67 -3.33 10.44
N ALA A 351 -5.62 -3.67 9.56
CA ALA A 351 -6.95 -4.12 9.95
C ALA A 351 -6.87 -5.38 10.82
N ALA A 352 -6.09 -6.39 10.43
CA ALA A 352 -5.93 -7.62 11.20
C ALA A 352 -5.32 -7.36 12.58
N ASN A 353 -4.35 -6.41 12.68
CA ASN A 353 -3.77 -6.01 13.96
C ASN A 353 -4.77 -5.29 14.87
N SER A 354 -5.73 -4.59 14.31
CA SER A 354 -6.83 -3.97 15.06
C SER A 354 -7.89 -5.00 15.46
N VAL A 355 -8.36 -5.81 14.52
CA VAL A 355 -9.40 -6.82 14.72
C VAL A 355 -9.02 -7.83 15.82
N ARG A 356 -7.78 -8.33 15.85
CA ARG A 356 -7.31 -9.25 16.89
C ARG A 356 -7.41 -8.69 18.32
N ARG A 357 -7.54 -7.37 18.49
CA ARG A 357 -7.71 -6.71 19.79
C ARG A 357 -9.18 -6.53 20.18
N CYS A 358 -10.07 -6.53 19.18
CA CYS A 358 -11.49 -6.24 19.35
C CYS A 358 -12.40 -7.47 19.21
N ASP A 359 -11.91 -8.53 18.56
CA ASP A 359 -12.67 -9.76 18.27
C ASP A 359 -11.97 -10.97 18.91
N SER A 360 -12.73 -11.77 19.68
CA SER A 360 -12.22 -12.90 20.46
C SER A 360 -11.71 -14.05 19.58
N GLU A 361 -12.39 -14.34 18.46
CA GLU A 361 -11.99 -15.41 17.53
C GLU A 361 -10.66 -15.06 16.83
N PHE A 362 -10.52 -13.82 16.38
CA PHE A 362 -9.27 -13.34 15.76
C PHE A 362 -8.13 -13.25 16.78
N ARG A 363 -8.42 -12.86 18.03
CA ARG A 363 -7.44 -12.89 19.13
C ARG A 363 -6.94 -14.31 19.36
N ARG A 364 -7.84 -15.26 19.59
CA ARG A 364 -7.50 -16.68 19.80
C ARG A 364 -6.67 -17.24 18.65
N TYR A 365 -7.05 -16.93 17.40
CA TYR A 365 -6.30 -17.39 16.24
C TYR A 365 -4.89 -16.78 16.18
N TYR A 366 -4.77 -15.47 16.44
CA TYR A 366 -3.48 -14.81 16.51
C TYR A 366 -2.56 -15.42 17.59
N ASP A 367 -3.06 -15.61 18.78
CA ASP A 367 -2.31 -16.16 19.93
C ASP A 367 -1.85 -17.60 19.66
N LEU A 368 -2.69 -18.42 19.02
CA LEU A 368 -2.32 -19.75 18.56
C LEU A 368 -1.13 -19.67 17.58
N LYS A 369 -1.24 -18.80 16.56
CA LYS A 369 -0.20 -18.65 15.54
C LYS A 369 1.07 -17.99 16.07
N PHE A 370 0.98 -17.19 17.10
CA PHE A 370 2.12 -16.60 17.79
C PHE A 370 2.95 -17.66 18.54
N LYS A 371 2.28 -18.59 19.22
CA LYS A 371 2.93 -19.67 20.00
C LYS A 371 3.54 -20.78 19.15
N GLU A 372 3.15 -20.93 17.88
CA GLU A 372 3.63 -22.00 16.99
C GLU A 372 5.13 -21.93 16.64
N VAL A 373 5.77 -20.77 16.80
CA VAL A 373 7.17 -20.54 16.43
C VAL A 373 7.91 -19.69 17.46
N ASN A 374 9.23 -19.86 17.54
CA ASN A 374 10.06 -19.09 18.47
C ASN A 374 10.70 -17.84 17.84
N LYS A 375 10.70 -17.72 16.50
CA LYS A 375 11.29 -16.58 15.78
C LYS A 375 10.24 -15.86 14.95
N TYR A 376 10.32 -14.51 14.92
CA TYR A 376 9.41 -13.65 14.16
C TYR A 376 7.92 -13.87 14.46
N GLN A 377 7.59 -14.32 15.67
CA GLN A 377 6.27 -14.69 16.15
C GLN A 377 5.19 -13.70 15.73
N HIS A 378 5.34 -12.43 16.11
CA HIS A 378 4.36 -11.37 15.80
C HIS A 378 4.14 -11.18 14.30
N LYS A 379 5.22 -11.06 13.52
CA LYS A 379 5.11 -10.83 12.06
C LYS A 379 4.42 -11.99 11.35
N ARG A 380 4.74 -13.23 11.74
CA ARG A 380 4.12 -14.43 11.19
C ARG A 380 2.66 -14.55 11.59
N ALA A 381 2.35 -14.45 12.87
CA ALA A 381 0.98 -14.53 13.39
C ALA A 381 0.09 -13.46 12.76
N LEU A 382 0.57 -12.22 12.64
CA LEU A 382 -0.17 -11.13 12.01
C LEU A 382 -0.44 -11.38 10.53
N ALA A 383 0.54 -11.88 9.76
CA ALA A 383 0.35 -12.22 8.35
C ALA A 383 -0.69 -13.34 8.16
N LEU A 384 -0.68 -14.37 9.00
CA LEU A 384 -1.68 -15.44 8.99
C LEU A 384 -3.07 -14.95 9.41
N THR A 385 -3.14 -14.05 10.40
CA THR A 385 -4.39 -13.39 10.81
C THR A 385 -4.96 -12.52 9.70
N ALA A 386 -4.12 -11.77 8.99
CA ALA A 386 -4.54 -11.02 7.80
C ALA A 386 -5.04 -11.96 6.69
N ARG A 387 -4.42 -13.12 6.50
CA ARG A 387 -4.91 -14.14 5.55
C ARG A 387 -6.26 -14.72 5.95
N LYS A 388 -6.52 -14.90 7.26
CA LYS A 388 -7.84 -15.27 7.77
C LYS A 388 -8.85 -14.15 7.53
N LEU A 389 -8.46 -12.89 7.78
CA LEU A 389 -9.29 -11.71 7.55
C LEU A 389 -9.71 -11.57 6.07
N VAL A 390 -8.86 -11.92 5.12
CA VAL A 390 -9.22 -11.93 3.68
C VAL A 390 -10.45 -12.80 3.40
N ARG A 391 -10.61 -13.94 4.09
CA ARG A 391 -11.80 -14.81 3.92
C ARG A 391 -13.07 -14.10 4.35
N LEU A 392 -13.00 -13.41 5.49
CA LEU A 392 -14.12 -12.63 6.00
C LEU A 392 -14.44 -11.46 5.08
N VAL A 393 -13.45 -10.65 4.71
CA VAL A 393 -13.61 -9.51 3.80
C VAL A 393 -14.25 -9.95 2.47
N PHE A 394 -13.75 -11.03 1.86
CA PHE A 394 -14.30 -11.55 0.61
C PHE A 394 -15.78 -11.90 0.76
N ARG A 395 -16.15 -12.59 1.83
CA ARG A 395 -17.53 -13.03 2.06
C ARG A 395 -18.47 -11.86 2.32
N LEU A 396 -18.08 -10.93 3.21
CA LEU A 396 -18.90 -9.77 3.53
C LEU A 396 -19.16 -8.88 2.31
N LEU A 397 -18.13 -8.64 1.49
CA LEU A 397 -18.29 -7.85 0.27
C LEU A 397 -19.05 -8.59 -0.83
N LYS A 398 -18.80 -9.91 -1.00
CA LYS A 398 -19.44 -10.73 -2.02
C LYS A 398 -20.94 -10.90 -1.79
N ASP A 399 -21.29 -11.18 -0.53
CA ASP A 399 -22.67 -11.47 -0.12
C ASP A 399 -23.42 -10.20 0.31
N ASN A 400 -22.74 -9.06 0.35
CA ASN A 400 -23.24 -7.78 0.88
C ASN A 400 -23.88 -7.92 2.27
N ARG A 401 -23.19 -8.61 3.18
CA ARG A 401 -23.69 -8.90 4.54
C ARG A 401 -22.88 -8.21 5.61
N LEU A 402 -23.52 -7.84 6.70
CA LEU A 402 -22.86 -7.35 7.90
C LEU A 402 -22.19 -8.52 8.66
N TYR A 403 -21.13 -8.20 9.38
CA TYR A 403 -20.46 -9.15 10.26
C TYR A 403 -21.35 -9.43 11.50
N ILE A 404 -21.54 -10.70 11.77
CA ILE A 404 -22.16 -11.20 12.98
C ILE A 404 -21.08 -11.99 13.71
N PRO A 405 -20.67 -11.56 14.92
CA PRO A 405 -19.73 -12.34 15.74
C PRO A 405 -20.24 -13.75 15.94
N PRO A 406 -19.39 -14.79 15.92
CA PRO A 406 -19.80 -16.12 16.33
C PRO A 406 -20.33 -16.05 17.78
N GLU A 407 -21.45 -16.72 18.05
CA GLU A 407 -21.91 -16.95 19.40
C GLU A 407 -20.81 -17.71 20.14
N GLY A 408 -20.32 -17.18 21.26
CA GLY A 408 -19.16 -17.63 22.00
C GLY A 408 -19.35 -18.99 22.69
#